data_b079dac23a366da3376eddb4a38de024
#
_entry.id   b079dac23a366da3376eddb4a38de024
#
_cell.length_a   1.000
_cell.length_b   1.000
_cell.length_c   1.000
_cell.angle_alpha   90.00
_cell.angle_beta   90.00
_cell.angle_gamma   90.00
#
_symmetry.space_group_name_H-M   'P 1'
#
loop_
_entity.id
_entity.type
_entity.pdbx_description
1 polymer ?
#
loop_
_entity_poly.entity_id
_entity_poly.type
_entity_poly.pdbx_seq_one_letter_code
_entity_poly.pdbx_strand_id
1 'polypeptide(L)'
;MSDIHGEHEAFLHILNSCSGEVKVKITELFTGLMSQQEMDDLATLIYYPRAKLSRIADESSHLDELYGNLIHRLVELCRFISVKHTKAKVRSCMPERYSGVLDELLHIRTDDHDRVEYYETIIRNIIEVNQAPEVIEDLCVLIKALSVDRLHIVGDIFDRGPRADIVMDSLMACRKVDIQWGNHDVLWMGAASGSRTLVATVLALGFLVWRVLKAIKEYPLRVNAAVENLNLCMEQIAEFRQSFSDNRKKKDDVLRMIESI
;
A
#
# COMPACT_ATOMS: atom_id res chain seq x y z
N MET A 1 -1.67 3.19 7.71
CA MET A 1 -0.28 2.71 7.56
C MET A 1 0.64 3.68 8.24
N SER A 2 1.66 3.20 8.95
CA SER A 2 2.67 4.01 9.66
C SER A 2 4.06 3.42 9.42
N ASP A 3 5.11 4.17 9.77
CA ASP A 3 6.51 3.71 9.76
C ASP A 3 6.94 3.11 8.40
N ILE A 4 6.64 3.82 7.32
CA ILE A 4 6.93 3.38 5.94
C ILE A 4 8.43 3.48 5.66
N HIS A 5 9.06 4.57 6.14
CA HIS A 5 10.49 4.80 6.13
C HIS A 5 11.17 4.54 4.77
N GLY A 6 10.52 4.87 3.66
CA GLY A 6 11.07 4.69 2.32
C GLY A 6 11.17 3.23 1.84
N GLU A 7 10.59 2.28 2.58
CA GLU A 7 10.53 0.85 2.22
C GLU A 7 9.44 0.63 1.15
N HIS A 8 9.75 1.07 -0.08
CA HIS A 8 8.79 1.14 -1.17
C HIS A 8 8.21 -0.21 -1.59
N GLU A 9 8.99 -1.30 -1.55
CA GLU A 9 8.51 -2.63 -1.95
C GLU A 9 7.44 -3.14 -1.00
N ALA A 10 7.70 -3.06 0.31
CA ALA A 10 6.72 -3.43 1.34
C ALA A 10 5.48 -2.53 1.28
N PHE A 11 5.68 -1.22 1.11
CA PHE A 11 4.59 -0.26 0.94
C PHE A 11 3.71 -0.59 -0.26
N LEU A 12 4.31 -0.80 -1.44
CA LEU A 12 3.58 -1.14 -2.68
C LEU A 12 2.85 -2.48 -2.55
N HIS A 13 3.44 -3.46 -1.87
CA HIS A 13 2.76 -4.73 -1.62
C HIS A 13 1.50 -4.54 -0.76
N ILE A 14 1.58 -3.79 0.34
CA ILE A 14 0.42 -3.50 1.20
C ILE A 14 -0.63 -2.68 0.44
N LEU A 15 -0.21 -1.71 -0.39
CA LEU A 15 -1.11 -0.93 -1.24
C LEU A 15 -1.82 -1.81 -2.27
N ASN A 16 -1.09 -2.66 -2.99
CA ASN A 16 -1.64 -3.54 -4.01
C ASN A 16 -2.55 -4.64 -3.44
N SER A 17 -2.24 -5.14 -2.24
CA SER A 17 -3.08 -6.12 -1.53
C SER A 17 -4.28 -5.49 -0.82
N CYS A 18 -4.42 -4.15 -0.85
CA CYS A 18 -5.42 -3.41 -0.09
C CYS A 18 -5.39 -3.78 1.41
N SER A 19 -4.18 -3.86 1.99
CA SER A 19 -3.95 -4.31 3.38
C SER A 19 -4.54 -5.70 3.68
N GLY A 20 -4.61 -6.59 2.67
CA GLY A 20 -5.17 -7.93 2.80
C GLY A 20 -6.69 -8.02 2.59
N GLU A 21 -7.40 -6.92 2.48
CA GLU A 21 -8.88 -6.91 2.34
C GLU A 21 -9.36 -7.69 1.11
N VAL A 22 -8.64 -7.61 0.00
CA VAL A 22 -8.97 -8.38 -1.22
C VAL A 22 -8.97 -9.88 -0.94
N LYS A 23 -7.96 -10.39 -0.23
CA LYS A 23 -7.86 -11.82 0.12
C LYS A 23 -9.01 -12.24 1.04
N VAL A 24 -9.40 -11.39 1.99
CA VAL A 24 -10.57 -11.64 2.85
C VAL A 24 -11.83 -11.78 2.00
N LYS A 25 -12.06 -10.88 1.03
CA LYS A 25 -13.25 -10.92 0.16
C LYS A 25 -13.27 -12.15 -0.77
N ILE A 26 -12.11 -12.56 -1.29
CA ILE A 26 -11.98 -13.81 -2.06
C ILE A 26 -12.37 -14.99 -1.18
N THR A 27 -11.85 -15.08 0.04
CA THR A 27 -12.15 -16.16 0.96
C THR A 27 -13.63 -16.17 1.35
N GLU A 28 -14.23 -15.01 1.67
CA GLU A 28 -15.66 -14.91 1.99
C GLU A 28 -16.56 -15.44 0.85
N LEU A 29 -16.20 -15.14 -0.41
CA LEU A 29 -17.02 -15.50 -1.57
C LEU A 29 -16.80 -16.94 -2.03
N PHE A 30 -15.54 -17.39 -2.08
CA PHE A 30 -15.17 -18.62 -2.78
C PHE A 30 -14.82 -19.80 -1.85
N THR A 31 -14.98 -19.66 -0.53
CA THR A 31 -14.80 -20.80 0.40
C THR A 31 -15.77 -21.93 0.05
N GLY A 32 -15.23 -23.13 -0.16
CA GLY A 32 -16.00 -24.32 -0.58
C GLY A 32 -16.23 -24.44 -2.09
N LEU A 33 -15.93 -23.41 -2.87
CA LEU A 33 -16.02 -23.40 -4.35
C LEU A 33 -14.64 -23.51 -5.02
N MET A 34 -13.61 -22.99 -4.37
CA MET A 34 -12.23 -22.97 -4.87
C MET A 34 -11.29 -23.56 -3.81
N SER A 35 -10.20 -24.16 -4.27
CA SER A 35 -9.10 -24.56 -3.41
C SER A 35 -8.35 -23.34 -2.85
N GLN A 36 -7.62 -23.52 -1.75
CA GLN A 36 -6.80 -22.45 -1.18
C GLN A 36 -5.78 -21.91 -2.18
N GLN A 37 -5.18 -22.80 -2.98
CA GLN A 37 -4.20 -22.43 -4.01
C GLN A 37 -4.83 -21.55 -5.09
N GLU A 38 -6.02 -21.89 -5.58
CA GLU A 38 -6.74 -21.08 -6.59
C GLU A 38 -7.12 -19.70 -6.03
N MET A 39 -7.54 -19.63 -4.76
CA MET A 39 -7.83 -18.34 -4.10
C MET A 39 -6.57 -17.48 -3.94
N ASP A 40 -5.42 -18.07 -3.61
CA ASP A 40 -4.14 -17.37 -3.50
C ASP A 40 -3.62 -16.91 -4.87
N ASP A 41 -3.84 -17.70 -5.92
CA ASP A 41 -3.52 -17.36 -7.31
C ASP A 41 -4.40 -16.20 -7.82
N LEU A 42 -5.69 -16.21 -7.51
CA LEU A 42 -6.62 -15.12 -7.83
C LEU A 42 -6.24 -13.83 -7.09
N ALA A 43 -5.88 -13.92 -5.80
CA ALA A 43 -5.39 -12.78 -5.04
C ALA A 43 -4.12 -12.20 -5.66
N THR A 44 -3.16 -13.06 -6.03
CA THR A 44 -1.91 -12.66 -6.69
C THR A 44 -2.17 -11.97 -8.03
N LEU A 45 -3.12 -12.47 -8.81
CA LEU A 45 -3.54 -11.82 -10.06
C LEU A 45 -4.06 -10.41 -9.80
N ILE A 46 -4.92 -10.22 -8.79
CA ILE A 46 -5.47 -8.90 -8.47
C ILE A 46 -4.39 -7.95 -7.98
N TYR A 47 -3.42 -8.43 -7.21
CA TYR A 47 -2.33 -7.61 -6.71
C TYR A 47 -1.38 -7.15 -7.82
N TYR A 48 -1.00 -8.08 -8.72
CA TYR A 48 0.01 -7.89 -9.76
C TYR A 48 -0.47 -8.40 -11.13
N PRO A 49 -1.53 -7.79 -11.72
CA PRO A 49 -2.19 -8.35 -12.89
C PRO A 49 -1.26 -8.54 -14.08
N ARG A 50 -0.46 -7.53 -14.42
CA ARG A 50 0.44 -7.60 -15.58
C ARG A 50 1.46 -8.71 -15.46
N ALA A 51 2.13 -8.81 -14.32
CA ALA A 51 3.15 -9.84 -14.09
C ALA A 51 2.55 -11.25 -14.10
N LYS A 52 1.36 -11.42 -13.49
CA LYS A 52 0.69 -12.72 -13.45
C LYS A 52 0.14 -13.12 -14.83
N LEU A 53 -0.45 -12.17 -15.59
CA LEU A 53 -0.96 -12.43 -16.94
C LEU A 53 0.16 -12.78 -17.93
N SER A 54 1.29 -12.07 -17.88
CA SER A 54 2.46 -12.41 -18.70
C SER A 54 2.92 -13.84 -18.44
N ARG A 55 3.00 -14.24 -17.18
CA ARG A 55 3.39 -15.60 -16.80
C ARG A 55 2.37 -16.65 -17.24
N ILE A 56 1.08 -16.36 -17.12
CA ILE A 56 -0.01 -17.23 -17.61
C ILE A 56 0.09 -17.42 -19.14
N ALA A 57 0.38 -16.34 -19.88
CA ALA A 57 0.52 -16.41 -21.33
C ALA A 57 1.71 -17.27 -21.77
N ASP A 58 2.81 -17.27 -21.00
CA ASP A 58 4.01 -18.09 -21.28
C ASP A 58 3.80 -19.57 -20.93
N GLU A 59 3.01 -19.88 -19.90
CA GLU A 59 2.87 -21.22 -19.33
C GLU A 59 1.67 -22.03 -19.88
N SER A 60 0.64 -21.38 -20.47
CA SER A 60 -0.63 -22.02 -20.82
C SER A 60 -0.84 -22.15 -22.33
N SER A 61 -1.34 -23.30 -22.76
CA SER A 61 -1.75 -23.60 -24.15
C SER A 61 -3.24 -23.34 -24.41
N HIS A 62 -4.06 -23.13 -23.37
CA HIS A 62 -5.53 -22.94 -23.44
C HIS A 62 -5.92 -21.58 -22.86
N LEU A 63 -5.37 -20.50 -23.43
CA LEU A 63 -5.52 -19.14 -22.91
C LEU A 63 -6.97 -18.66 -22.92
N ASP A 64 -7.73 -18.97 -23.96
CA ASP A 64 -9.11 -18.47 -24.13
C ASP A 64 -10.03 -18.97 -23.02
N GLU A 65 -9.97 -20.27 -22.71
CA GLU A 65 -10.74 -20.85 -21.61
C GLU A 65 -10.32 -20.29 -20.26
N LEU A 66 -9.00 -20.11 -20.05
CA LEU A 66 -8.46 -19.57 -18.82
C LEU A 66 -8.90 -18.12 -18.61
N TYR A 67 -8.81 -17.27 -19.66
CA TYR A 67 -9.24 -15.88 -19.59
C TYR A 67 -10.75 -15.77 -19.33
N GLY A 68 -11.58 -16.62 -19.97
CA GLY A 68 -13.00 -16.69 -19.70
C GLY A 68 -13.28 -16.97 -18.22
N ASN A 69 -12.66 -18.02 -17.66
CA ASN A 69 -12.79 -18.37 -16.25
C ASN A 69 -12.32 -17.25 -15.30
N LEU A 70 -11.22 -16.56 -15.62
CA LEU A 70 -10.72 -15.45 -14.82
C LEU A 70 -11.69 -14.25 -14.85
N ILE A 71 -12.22 -13.88 -16.02
CA ILE A 71 -13.22 -12.81 -16.15
C ILE A 71 -14.45 -13.13 -15.31
N HIS A 72 -15.00 -14.36 -15.41
CA HIS A 72 -16.14 -14.79 -14.59
C HIS A 72 -15.90 -14.60 -13.09
N ARG A 73 -14.77 -15.11 -12.57
CA ARG A 73 -14.42 -15.02 -11.14
C ARG A 73 -14.23 -13.58 -10.69
N LEU A 74 -13.58 -12.75 -11.52
CA LEU A 74 -13.35 -11.34 -11.20
C LEU A 74 -14.65 -10.52 -11.23
N VAL A 75 -15.54 -10.78 -12.18
CA VAL A 75 -16.87 -10.15 -12.25
C VAL A 75 -17.71 -10.54 -11.03
N GLU A 76 -17.70 -11.82 -10.64
CA GLU A 76 -18.40 -12.29 -9.46
C GLU A 76 -17.89 -11.62 -8.18
N LEU A 77 -16.57 -11.52 -8.02
CA LEU A 77 -15.95 -10.81 -6.92
C LEU A 77 -16.28 -9.31 -6.93
N CYS A 78 -16.25 -8.65 -8.10
CA CYS A 78 -16.67 -7.26 -8.25
C CYS A 78 -18.12 -7.07 -7.82
N ARG A 79 -19.03 -7.94 -8.25
CA ARG A 79 -20.45 -7.91 -7.86
C ARG A 79 -20.59 -8.03 -6.35
N PHE A 80 -19.90 -8.98 -5.74
CA PHE A 80 -19.92 -9.21 -4.30
C PHE A 80 -19.46 -7.97 -3.51
N ILE A 81 -18.34 -7.36 -3.90
CA ILE A 81 -17.81 -6.16 -3.25
C ILE A 81 -18.73 -4.95 -3.49
N SER A 82 -19.33 -4.85 -4.67
CA SER A 82 -20.19 -3.74 -5.08
C SER A 82 -21.47 -3.60 -4.25
N VAL A 83 -21.94 -4.66 -3.59
CA VAL A 83 -23.16 -4.63 -2.76
C VAL A 83 -23.13 -3.55 -1.69
N LYS A 84 -21.95 -3.22 -1.18
CA LYS A 84 -21.75 -2.17 -0.14
C LYS A 84 -21.78 -0.76 -0.70
N HIS A 85 -21.75 -0.58 -2.01
CA HIS A 85 -21.55 0.71 -2.65
C HIS A 85 -22.78 1.14 -3.46
N THR A 86 -22.94 2.44 -3.63
CA THR A 86 -23.94 2.97 -4.57
C THR A 86 -23.49 2.75 -6.00
N LYS A 87 -24.43 2.58 -6.94
CA LYS A 87 -24.12 2.48 -8.37
C LYS A 87 -23.26 3.63 -8.87
N ALA A 88 -23.51 4.85 -8.41
CA ALA A 88 -22.73 6.03 -8.77
C ALA A 88 -21.25 5.89 -8.31
N LYS A 89 -21.03 5.36 -7.10
CA LYS A 89 -19.68 5.10 -6.59
C LYS A 89 -18.97 4.04 -7.42
N VAL A 90 -19.64 2.92 -7.73
CA VAL A 90 -19.06 1.85 -8.56
C VAL A 90 -18.63 2.42 -9.92
N ARG A 91 -19.52 3.13 -10.62
CA ARG A 91 -19.22 3.77 -11.90
C ARG A 91 -18.06 4.76 -11.81
N SER A 92 -17.98 5.56 -10.74
CA SER A 92 -16.88 6.50 -10.55
C SER A 92 -15.51 5.85 -10.32
N CYS A 93 -15.49 4.56 -9.97
CA CYS A 93 -14.27 3.77 -9.78
C CYS A 93 -13.88 2.96 -11.02
N MET A 94 -14.76 2.84 -12.01
CA MET A 94 -14.48 2.09 -13.25
C MET A 94 -13.39 2.79 -14.06
N PRO A 95 -12.40 2.04 -14.59
CA PRO A 95 -11.48 2.53 -15.59
C PRO A 95 -12.23 3.02 -16.84
N GLU A 96 -11.81 4.14 -17.41
CA GLU A 96 -12.53 4.76 -18.55
C GLU A 96 -12.53 3.86 -19.78
N ARG A 97 -11.45 3.10 -19.99
CA ARG A 97 -11.20 2.31 -21.20
C ARG A 97 -12.31 1.30 -21.53
N TYR A 98 -12.78 0.56 -20.52
CA TYR A 98 -13.81 -0.48 -20.67
C TYR A 98 -15.04 -0.23 -19.77
N SER A 99 -15.26 0.99 -19.35
CA SER A 99 -16.33 1.33 -18.38
C SER A 99 -17.71 0.83 -18.82
N GLY A 100 -18.05 0.93 -20.10
CA GLY A 100 -19.33 0.42 -20.64
C GLY A 100 -19.45 -1.09 -20.53
N VAL A 101 -18.40 -1.82 -20.94
CA VAL A 101 -18.37 -3.29 -20.88
C VAL A 101 -18.41 -3.78 -19.44
N LEU A 102 -17.65 -3.13 -18.55
CA LEU A 102 -17.64 -3.47 -17.13
C LEU A 102 -18.99 -3.19 -16.47
N ASP A 103 -19.64 -2.08 -16.78
CA ASP A 103 -20.99 -1.76 -16.27
C ASP A 103 -22.00 -2.80 -16.73
N GLU A 104 -21.95 -3.23 -17.99
CA GLU A 104 -22.77 -4.30 -18.55
C GLU A 104 -22.54 -5.62 -17.80
N LEU A 105 -21.30 -6.10 -17.76
CA LEU A 105 -20.94 -7.35 -17.07
C LEU A 105 -21.36 -7.38 -15.60
N LEU A 106 -21.27 -6.26 -14.90
CA LEU A 106 -21.63 -6.17 -13.48
C LEU A 106 -23.15 -6.18 -13.25
N HIS A 107 -23.94 -5.67 -14.20
CA HIS A 107 -25.38 -5.46 -14.01
C HIS A 107 -26.26 -6.50 -14.73
N ILE A 108 -25.71 -7.32 -15.64
CA ILE A 108 -26.47 -8.42 -16.23
C ILE A 108 -26.89 -9.40 -15.12
N ARG A 109 -28.19 -9.66 -15.05
CA ARG A 109 -28.75 -10.68 -14.15
C ARG A 109 -28.69 -12.01 -14.88
N THR A 110 -28.16 -13.03 -14.22
CA THR A 110 -28.03 -14.40 -14.75
C THR A 110 -29.17 -15.29 -14.29
N ASP A 111 -30.37 -14.70 -14.11
CA ASP A 111 -31.61 -15.39 -13.69
C ASP A 111 -32.45 -15.90 -14.85
N ASP A 112 -32.08 -15.56 -16.09
CA ASP A 112 -32.78 -15.94 -17.34
C ASP A 112 -31.77 -16.48 -18.36
N HIS A 113 -32.15 -17.52 -19.10
CA HIS A 113 -31.29 -18.21 -20.08
C HIS A 113 -30.74 -17.27 -21.15
N ASP A 114 -31.59 -16.41 -21.71
CA ASP A 114 -31.20 -15.46 -22.77
C ASP A 114 -30.15 -14.46 -22.27
N ARG A 115 -30.20 -14.07 -20.99
CA ARG A 115 -29.24 -13.17 -20.36
C ARG A 115 -27.93 -13.88 -20.05
N VAL A 116 -27.97 -15.15 -19.70
CA VAL A 116 -26.75 -15.95 -19.54
C VAL A 116 -26.04 -16.08 -20.89
N GLU A 117 -26.75 -16.38 -21.97
CA GLU A 117 -26.18 -16.49 -23.31
C GLU A 117 -25.59 -15.14 -23.78
N TYR A 118 -26.28 -14.03 -23.49
CA TYR A 118 -25.76 -12.68 -23.77
C TYR A 118 -24.48 -12.40 -22.99
N TYR A 119 -24.45 -12.69 -21.71
CA TYR A 119 -23.27 -12.54 -20.86
C TYR A 119 -22.07 -13.33 -21.37
N GLU A 120 -22.27 -14.60 -21.70
CA GLU A 120 -21.23 -15.44 -22.28
C GLU A 120 -20.74 -14.94 -23.65
N THR A 121 -21.65 -14.37 -24.45
CA THR A 121 -21.31 -13.77 -25.73
C THR A 121 -20.42 -12.54 -25.57
N ILE A 122 -20.66 -11.68 -24.58
CA ILE A 122 -19.79 -10.55 -24.29
C ILE A 122 -18.38 -11.05 -23.96
N ILE A 123 -18.24 -12.03 -23.06
CA ILE A 123 -16.92 -12.57 -22.68
C ILE A 123 -16.22 -13.19 -23.88
N ARG A 124 -16.94 -13.98 -24.69
CA ARG A 124 -16.37 -14.56 -25.91
C ARG A 124 -15.86 -13.49 -26.87
N ASN A 125 -16.64 -12.46 -27.11
CA ASN A 125 -16.22 -11.34 -27.97
C ASN A 125 -14.96 -10.64 -27.44
N ILE A 126 -14.85 -10.42 -26.11
CA ILE A 126 -13.65 -9.84 -25.48
C ILE A 126 -12.41 -10.70 -25.78
N ILE A 127 -12.55 -12.03 -25.72
CA ILE A 127 -11.46 -12.98 -25.98
C ILE A 127 -11.12 -12.99 -27.47
N GLU A 128 -12.12 -13.09 -28.37
CA GLU A 128 -11.93 -13.12 -29.83
C GLU A 128 -11.22 -11.87 -30.37
N VAL A 129 -11.46 -10.69 -29.78
CA VAL A 129 -10.76 -9.45 -30.15
C VAL A 129 -9.44 -9.25 -29.41
N ASN A 130 -8.95 -10.25 -28.68
CA ASN A 130 -7.70 -10.23 -27.89
C ASN A 130 -7.63 -9.10 -26.85
N GLN A 131 -8.74 -8.76 -26.22
CA GLN A 131 -8.82 -7.71 -25.19
C GLN A 131 -8.94 -8.26 -23.77
N ALA A 132 -8.91 -9.58 -23.61
CA ALA A 132 -9.10 -10.23 -22.31
C ALA A 132 -8.05 -9.82 -21.25
N PRO A 133 -6.74 -9.71 -21.56
CA PRO A 133 -5.75 -9.26 -20.58
C PRO A 133 -6.05 -7.88 -20.03
N GLU A 134 -6.41 -6.93 -20.89
CA GLU A 134 -6.71 -5.56 -20.51
C GLU A 134 -8.01 -5.43 -19.70
N VAL A 135 -9.03 -6.19 -20.05
CA VAL A 135 -10.30 -6.23 -19.29
C VAL A 135 -10.05 -6.84 -17.90
N ILE A 136 -9.21 -7.87 -17.80
CA ILE A 136 -8.80 -8.48 -16.52
C ILE A 136 -8.03 -7.45 -15.67
N GLU A 137 -7.09 -6.70 -16.27
CA GLU A 137 -6.39 -5.61 -15.57
C GLU A 137 -7.36 -4.57 -15.02
N ASP A 138 -8.33 -4.13 -15.81
CA ASP A 138 -9.32 -3.13 -15.43
C ASP A 138 -10.27 -3.65 -14.34
N LEU A 139 -10.66 -4.92 -14.39
CA LEU A 139 -11.40 -5.58 -13.30
C LEU A 139 -10.58 -5.60 -11.99
N CYS A 140 -9.29 -5.91 -12.06
CA CYS A 140 -8.41 -5.89 -10.90
C CYS A 140 -8.28 -4.47 -10.31
N VAL A 141 -8.18 -3.45 -11.15
CA VAL A 141 -8.17 -2.04 -10.73
C VAL A 141 -9.48 -1.68 -10.03
N LEU A 142 -10.62 -2.06 -10.60
CA LEU A 142 -11.94 -1.81 -10.02
C LEU A 142 -12.11 -2.50 -8.67
N ILE A 143 -11.72 -3.78 -8.54
CA ILE A 143 -11.75 -4.55 -7.28
C ILE A 143 -10.96 -3.81 -6.20
N LYS A 144 -9.72 -3.37 -6.49
CA LYS A 144 -8.90 -2.63 -5.55
C LYS A 144 -9.54 -1.30 -5.15
N ALA A 145 -10.09 -0.57 -6.12
CA ALA A 145 -10.74 0.73 -5.89
C ALA A 145 -12.04 0.64 -5.06
N LEU A 146 -12.72 -0.51 -5.11
CA LEU A 146 -13.91 -0.78 -4.32
C LEU A 146 -13.59 -1.40 -2.96
N SER A 147 -12.43 -2.04 -2.81
CA SER A 147 -12.01 -2.66 -1.54
C SER A 147 -11.55 -1.65 -0.50
N VAL A 148 -10.95 -0.52 -0.93
CA VAL A 148 -10.45 0.53 -0.03
C VAL A 148 -10.98 1.89 -0.44
N ASP A 149 -11.72 2.54 0.44
CA ASP A 149 -12.30 3.86 0.18
C ASP A 149 -11.30 5.00 0.34
N ARG A 150 -10.38 4.88 1.29
CA ARG A 150 -9.41 5.92 1.65
C ARG A 150 -8.14 5.30 2.24
N LEU A 151 -7.01 5.81 1.82
CA LEU A 151 -5.70 5.50 2.41
C LEU A 151 -5.38 6.55 3.47
N HIS A 152 -5.05 6.10 4.68
CA HIS A 152 -4.61 6.98 5.75
C HIS A 152 -3.18 6.62 6.15
N ILE A 153 -2.28 7.59 6.01
CA ILE A 153 -0.86 7.48 6.37
C ILE A 153 -0.64 8.19 7.70
N VAL A 154 -0.04 7.50 8.66
CA VAL A 154 0.23 8.01 10.00
C VAL A 154 1.73 8.18 10.20
N GLY A 155 2.32 9.03 9.36
CA GLY A 155 3.68 9.51 9.47
C GLY A 155 4.80 8.53 9.11
N ASP A 156 6.00 9.08 9.21
CA ASP A 156 7.28 8.42 8.99
C ASP A 156 7.40 7.77 7.59
N ILE A 157 7.13 8.60 6.56
CA ILE A 157 7.29 8.23 5.15
C ILE A 157 8.78 8.22 4.78
N PHE A 158 9.51 9.23 5.27
CA PHE A 158 10.92 9.46 4.95
C PHE A 158 11.87 8.79 5.94
N ASP A 159 13.16 8.77 5.55
CA ASP A 159 14.28 8.26 6.31
C ASP A 159 14.37 6.72 6.36
N ARG A 160 15.58 6.20 6.54
CA ARG A 160 16.02 4.81 6.66
C ARG A 160 16.00 4.00 5.36
N GLY A 161 14.86 3.86 4.69
CA GLY A 161 14.73 3.08 3.47
C GLY A 161 15.16 3.85 2.20
N PRO A 162 15.37 3.14 1.08
CA PRO A 162 16.10 3.69 -0.06
C PRO A 162 15.26 4.59 -0.98
N ARG A 163 13.92 4.46 -0.99
CA ARG A 163 13.08 5.03 -2.04
C ARG A 163 11.79 5.67 -1.53
N ALA A 164 11.92 6.65 -0.63
CA ALA A 164 10.79 7.49 -0.22
C ALA A 164 10.14 8.26 -1.38
N ASP A 165 10.91 8.53 -2.44
CA ASP A 165 10.43 9.12 -3.69
C ASP A 165 9.34 8.27 -4.35
N ILE A 166 9.55 6.97 -4.52
CA ILE A 166 8.56 6.03 -5.08
C ILE A 166 7.31 5.96 -4.19
N VAL A 167 7.48 5.98 -2.87
CA VAL A 167 6.36 6.02 -1.92
C VAL A 167 5.52 7.28 -2.14
N MET A 168 6.16 8.46 -2.22
CA MET A 168 5.47 9.73 -2.44
C MET A 168 4.76 9.77 -3.79
N ASP A 169 5.41 9.34 -4.88
CA ASP A 169 4.78 9.29 -6.21
C ASP A 169 3.53 8.39 -6.20
N SER A 170 3.62 7.25 -5.51
CA SER A 170 2.49 6.32 -5.36
C SER A 170 1.35 6.93 -4.54
N LEU A 171 1.66 7.68 -3.47
CA LEU A 171 0.67 8.40 -2.66
C LEU A 171 0.00 9.52 -3.45
N MET A 172 0.77 10.26 -4.25
CA MET A 172 0.24 11.33 -5.13
C MET A 172 -0.68 10.77 -6.22
N ALA A 173 -0.44 9.55 -6.69
CA ALA A 173 -1.32 8.86 -7.64
C ALA A 173 -2.62 8.32 -7.00
N CYS A 174 -2.68 8.21 -5.67
CA CYS A 174 -3.87 7.73 -4.97
C CYS A 174 -5.01 8.75 -5.04
N ARG A 175 -6.22 8.29 -5.38
CA ARG A 175 -7.41 9.16 -5.53
C ARG A 175 -7.86 9.81 -4.21
N LYS A 176 -7.68 9.12 -3.09
CA LYS A 176 -8.09 9.58 -1.74
C LYS A 176 -7.04 9.13 -0.73
N VAL A 177 -6.19 10.03 -0.36
CA VAL A 177 -5.17 9.82 0.68
C VAL A 177 -5.22 10.95 1.68
N ASP A 178 -5.12 10.60 2.96
CA ASP A 178 -4.88 11.53 4.05
C ASP A 178 -3.50 11.23 4.63
N ILE A 179 -2.68 12.26 4.79
CA ILE A 179 -1.33 12.12 5.32
C ILE A 179 -1.24 12.93 6.61
N GLN A 180 -0.89 12.25 7.68
CA GLN A 180 -0.45 12.85 8.93
C GLN A 180 1.07 12.72 8.97
N TRP A 181 1.77 13.84 9.18
CA TRP A 181 3.23 13.86 9.14
C TRP A 181 3.84 13.34 10.45
N GLY A 182 4.81 12.44 10.35
CA GLY A 182 5.63 11.99 11.47
C GLY A 182 6.79 12.94 11.76
N ASN A 183 7.55 12.63 12.81
CA ASN A 183 8.71 13.46 13.20
C ASN A 183 9.82 13.42 12.14
N HIS A 184 10.06 12.29 11.50
CA HIS A 184 11.02 12.19 10.40
C HIS A 184 10.59 13.03 9.20
N ASP A 185 9.31 13.00 8.84
CA ASP A 185 8.76 13.78 7.73
C ASP A 185 8.95 15.29 7.95
N VAL A 186 8.66 15.77 9.17
CA VAL A 186 8.84 17.18 9.54
C VAL A 186 10.31 17.62 9.45
N LEU A 187 11.26 16.76 9.83
CA LEU A 187 12.68 17.02 9.68
C LEU A 187 13.06 17.19 8.19
N TRP A 188 12.58 16.29 7.34
CA TRP A 188 12.84 16.36 5.90
C TRP A 188 12.18 17.56 5.23
N MET A 189 10.94 17.89 5.61
CA MET A 189 10.23 19.09 5.11
C MET A 189 10.97 20.37 5.50
N GLY A 190 11.42 20.46 6.74
CA GLY A 190 12.19 21.61 7.21
C GLY A 190 13.57 21.70 6.55
N ALA A 191 14.23 20.59 6.27
CA ALA A 191 15.48 20.56 5.50
C ALA A 191 15.24 21.04 4.05
N ALA A 192 14.19 20.54 3.40
CA ALA A 192 13.79 20.97 2.06
C ALA A 192 13.43 22.46 1.99
N SER A 193 12.89 23.03 3.09
CA SER A 193 12.60 24.45 3.23
C SER A 193 13.86 25.33 3.47
N GLY A 194 15.06 24.73 3.50
CA GLY A 194 16.33 25.46 3.63
C GLY A 194 16.81 25.70 5.05
N SER A 195 16.21 25.06 6.07
CA SER A 195 16.70 25.14 7.44
C SER A 195 18.05 24.43 7.58
N ARG A 196 19.13 25.19 7.78
CA ARG A 196 20.51 24.64 7.91
C ARG A 196 20.62 23.62 9.04
N THR A 197 19.94 23.86 10.17
CA THR A 197 19.93 22.95 11.32
C THR A 197 19.28 21.64 10.96
N LEU A 198 18.12 21.66 10.28
CA LEU A 198 17.41 20.44 9.88
C LEU A 198 18.13 19.70 8.77
N VAL A 199 18.78 20.41 7.83
CA VAL A 199 19.67 19.77 6.83
C VAL A 199 20.79 19.00 7.54
N ALA A 200 21.47 19.62 8.51
CA ALA A 200 22.54 18.97 9.27
C ALA A 200 22.01 17.75 10.05
N THR A 201 20.81 17.85 10.64
CA THR A 201 20.16 16.75 11.38
C THR A 201 19.85 15.56 10.46
N VAL A 202 19.24 15.82 9.31
CA VAL A 202 18.89 14.77 8.33
C VAL A 202 20.14 14.06 7.82
N LEU A 203 21.21 14.84 7.50
CA LEU A 203 22.49 14.28 7.07
C LEU A 203 23.15 13.43 8.16
N ALA A 204 23.12 13.88 9.42
CA ALA A 204 23.68 13.14 10.55
C ALA A 204 22.93 11.83 10.79
N LEU A 205 21.60 11.82 10.73
CA LEU A 205 20.78 10.62 10.84
C LEU A 205 21.05 9.64 9.70
N GLY A 206 21.07 10.10 8.45
CA GLY A 206 21.37 9.27 7.29
C GLY A 206 22.77 8.65 7.36
N PHE A 207 23.77 9.41 7.80
CA PHE A 207 25.14 8.91 8.00
C PHE A 207 25.21 7.87 9.14
N LEU A 208 24.49 8.08 10.23
CA LEU A 208 24.44 7.14 11.35
C LEU A 208 23.81 5.81 10.89
N VAL A 209 22.67 5.84 10.20
CA VAL A 209 22.01 4.66 9.65
C VAL A 209 22.95 3.93 8.69
N TRP A 210 23.61 4.64 7.77
CA TRP A 210 24.56 4.04 6.84
C TRP A 210 25.74 3.35 7.57
N ARG A 211 26.30 3.98 8.61
CA ARG A 211 27.37 3.36 9.42
C ARG A 211 26.93 2.11 10.13
N VAL A 212 25.72 2.11 10.70
CA VAL A 212 25.16 0.94 11.39
C VAL A 212 24.92 -0.19 10.41
N LEU A 213 24.28 0.07 9.26
CA LEU A 213 24.05 -0.93 8.22
C LEU A 213 25.36 -1.51 7.65
N LYS A 214 26.36 -0.65 7.45
CA LYS A 214 27.69 -1.10 7.01
C LYS A 214 28.36 -1.98 8.08
N ALA A 215 28.30 -1.62 9.35
CA ALA A 215 28.84 -2.39 10.44
C ALA A 215 28.16 -3.77 10.59
N ILE A 216 26.83 -3.84 10.41
CA ILE A 216 26.07 -5.09 10.42
C ILE A 216 26.50 -5.99 9.27
N LYS A 217 26.70 -5.44 8.08
CA LYS A 217 27.06 -6.21 6.88
C LYS A 217 28.50 -6.73 6.91
N GLU A 218 29.43 -5.91 7.43
CA GLU A 218 30.86 -6.24 7.48
C GLU A 218 31.29 -7.03 8.73
N TYR A 219 30.57 -6.87 9.87
CA TYR A 219 30.97 -7.44 11.16
C TYR A 219 29.79 -7.92 12.01
N PRO A 220 29.17 -9.06 11.66
CA PRO A 220 27.99 -9.56 12.37
C PRO A 220 28.22 -9.81 13.89
N LEU A 221 29.46 -10.11 14.30
CA LEU A 221 29.82 -10.33 15.72
C LEU A 221 30.02 -9.03 16.55
N ARG A 222 30.13 -7.86 15.90
CA ARG A 222 30.23 -6.56 16.60
C ARG A 222 28.88 -5.84 16.75
N VAL A 223 27.81 -6.42 16.23
CA VAL A 223 26.47 -5.84 16.31
C VAL A 223 26.03 -5.72 17.77
N ASN A 224 26.28 -6.72 18.60
CA ASN A 224 25.92 -6.69 20.01
C ASN A 224 26.63 -5.54 20.76
N ALA A 225 27.92 -5.33 20.53
CA ALA A 225 28.66 -4.22 21.12
C ALA A 225 28.18 -2.83 20.61
N ALA A 226 27.76 -2.76 19.35
CA ALA A 226 27.20 -1.53 18.77
C ALA A 226 25.81 -1.23 19.34
N VAL A 227 24.97 -2.25 19.55
CA VAL A 227 23.66 -2.16 20.20
C VAL A 227 23.78 -1.78 21.67
N GLU A 228 24.75 -2.37 22.40
CA GLU A 228 25.05 -1.98 23.78
C GLU A 228 25.54 -0.52 23.87
N ASN A 229 26.43 -0.08 22.98
CA ASN A 229 26.86 1.31 22.93
C ASN A 229 25.71 2.27 22.54
N LEU A 230 24.81 1.85 21.65
CA LEU A 230 23.62 2.65 21.28
C LEU A 230 22.68 2.80 22.47
N ASN A 231 22.44 1.72 23.22
CA ASN A 231 21.63 1.73 24.44
C ASN A 231 22.25 2.63 25.51
N LEU A 232 23.58 2.55 25.70
CA LEU A 232 24.32 3.43 26.61
C LEU A 232 24.19 4.92 26.21
N CYS A 233 24.32 5.22 24.91
CA CYS A 233 24.09 6.58 24.40
C CYS A 233 22.65 7.04 24.60
N MET A 234 21.67 6.16 24.43
CA MET A 234 20.24 6.46 24.67
C MET A 234 19.99 6.75 26.16
N GLU A 235 20.58 6.01 27.06
CA GLU A 235 20.53 6.27 28.51
C GLU A 235 21.16 7.61 28.86
N GLN A 236 22.35 7.90 28.33
CA GLN A 236 23.01 9.19 28.53
C GLN A 236 22.20 10.37 28.00
N ILE A 237 21.54 10.21 26.84
CA ILE A 237 20.64 11.22 26.30
C ILE A 237 19.40 11.39 27.19
N ALA A 238 18.86 10.31 27.74
CA ALA A 238 17.74 10.37 28.68
C ALA A 238 18.12 11.08 29.98
N GLU A 239 19.29 10.77 30.55
CA GLU A 239 19.84 11.44 31.74
C GLU A 239 20.11 12.94 31.47
N PHE A 240 20.69 13.28 30.32
CA PHE A 240 20.89 14.68 29.91
C PHE A 240 19.56 15.41 29.77
N ARG A 241 18.56 14.78 29.18
CA ARG A 241 17.20 15.31 29.02
C ARG A 241 16.53 15.56 30.37
N GLN A 242 16.71 14.63 31.32
CA GLN A 242 16.22 14.75 32.68
C GLN A 242 16.90 15.92 33.40
N SER A 243 18.23 15.99 33.35
CA SER A 243 19.03 17.08 33.92
C SER A 243 18.66 18.46 33.36
N PHE A 244 18.36 18.52 32.04
CA PHE A 244 17.92 19.76 31.40
C PHE A 244 16.51 20.16 31.82
N SER A 245 15.59 19.20 32.01
CA SER A 245 14.26 19.43 32.55
C SER A 245 14.32 19.95 33.99
N ASP A 246 15.16 19.34 34.82
CA ASP A 246 15.34 19.72 36.21
C ASP A 246 15.98 21.12 36.36
N ASN A 247 16.93 21.45 35.50
CA ASN A 247 17.53 22.80 35.45
C ASN A 247 16.55 23.87 34.98
N ARG A 248 15.67 23.54 34.01
CA ARG A 248 14.59 24.44 33.57
C ARG A 248 13.60 24.70 34.71
N LYS A 249 13.22 23.66 35.45
CA LYS A 249 12.33 23.77 36.59
C LYS A 249 12.92 24.65 37.70
N LYS A 250 14.20 24.44 38.03
CA LYS A 250 14.92 25.31 38.97
C LYS A 250 14.96 26.78 38.51
N LYS A 251 15.15 27.05 37.22
CA LYS A 251 15.12 28.39 36.66
C LYS A 251 13.75 29.05 36.77
N ASP A 252 12.67 28.28 36.49
CA ASP A 252 11.31 28.77 36.61
C ASP A 252 10.92 29.01 38.08
N ASP A 253 11.38 28.18 39.01
CA ASP A 253 11.20 28.39 40.44
C ASP A 253 11.92 29.64 40.97
N VAL A 254 13.16 29.92 40.49
CA VAL A 254 13.91 31.15 40.80
C VAL A 254 13.21 32.36 40.19
N LEU A 255 12.68 32.30 38.98
CA LEU A 255 11.93 33.39 38.37
C LEU A 255 10.66 33.72 39.15
N ARG A 256 9.90 32.72 39.60
CA ARG A 256 8.72 32.92 40.46
C ARG A 256 9.07 33.53 41.80
N MET A 257 10.23 33.15 42.38
CA MET A 257 10.70 33.72 43.63
C MET A 257 11.09 35.19 43.47
N ILE A 258 11.67 35.59 42.33
CA ILE A 258 11.98 36.99 42.00
C ILE A 258 10.69 37.79 41.74
N GLU A 259 9.68 37.23 41.12
CA GLU A 259 8.39 37.88 40.86
C GLU A 259 7.55 38.06 42.13
N SER A 260 7.89 37.37 43.22
CA SER A 260 7.20 37.46 44.52
C SER A 260 7.81 38.45 45.49
N ILE A 261 8.93 39.10 45.14
CA ILE A 261 9.61 40.19 45.88
C ILE A 261 9.20 41.53 45.27
#